data_f2a4a61fceb9b179033a209e11848057
#
_entry.id   f2a4a61fceb9b179033a209e11848057
#
_cell.length_a   1.000
_cell.length_b   1.000
_cell.length_c   1.000
_cell.angle_alpha   90.00
_cell.angle_beta   90.00
_cell.angle_gamma   90.00
#
_symmetry.space_group_name_H-M   'P 1'
#
loop_
_entity.id
_entity.type
_entity.pdbx_description
1 polymer ?
#
loop_
_entity_poly.entity_id
_entity_poly.type
_entity_poly.pdbx_seq_one_letter_code
_entity_poly.pdbx_strand_id
1 'polypeptide(L)'
;PGSGGVLKALLHAPKAKRITYLFQSGGPSQIELFDYKPELMKRHGEEIPDSVRGNQRITGMLAAQSSFPLVGSKFEFTQNAKTGGYFSNLVPYTAQIAEDICVVNSMYTEAINHEPAVIFLQTGSQQVGRPCIGSWMSYGLGSPNQNLPSFIVLLSRGKADTQNLNMQSWGNGFLPSHHQGVQFRSGADPVLYLSNPDGIDRASRRRELDY
;
A
#
# COMPACT_ATOMS: atom_id res chain seq x y z
N PRO A 1 -18.78 19.21 -15.42
CA PRO A 1 -18.89 18.77 -14.04
C PRO A 1 -18.45 17.31 -13.95
N GLY A 2 -17.51 17.00 -13.04
CA GLY A 2 -17.03 15.64 -12.82
C GLY A 2 -18.15 14.71 -12.32
N SER A 3 -17.90 13.42 -12.25
CA SER A 3 -18.83 12.48 -11.63
C SER A 3 -18.87 12.76 -10.12
N GLY A 4 -20.03 13.17 -9.61
CA GLY A 4 -20.23 13.32 -8.17
C GLY A 4 -20.16 11.95 -7.49
N GLY A 5 -19.53 11.89 -6.29
CA GLY A 5 -19.61 10.72 -5.45
C GLY A 5 -20.98 10.60 -4.76
N VAL A 6 -21.19 9.50 -4.03
CA VAL A 6 -22.44 9.26 -3.30
C VAL A 6 -22.58 10.14 -2.05
N LEU A 7 -21.50 10.70 -1.53
CA LEU A 7 -21.53 11.60 -0.38
C LEU A 7 -22.14 12.95 -0.78
N LYS A 8 -23.27 13.28 -0.20
CA LYS A 8 -23.96 14.55 -0.45
C LYS A 8 -23.36 15.73 0.34
N ALA A 9 -22.75 15.44 1.46
CA ALA A 9 -22.07 16.40 2.32
C ALA A 9 -20.82 15.77 2.93
N LEU A 10 -19.77 16.56 3.05
CA LEU A 10 -18.55 16.15 3.72
C LEU A 10 -18.63 16.50 5.20
N LEU A 11 -18.20 15.60 6.07
CA LEU A 11 -18.15 15.81 7.52
C LEU A 11 -17.14 16.91 7.91
N HIS A 12 -16.11 17.08 7.09
CA HIS A 12 -15.07 18.09 7.27
C HIS A 12 -14.78 18.81 5.97
N ALA A 13 -14.40 20.07 6.05
CA ALA A 13 -13.97 20.83 4.88
C ALA A 13 -12.70 20.20 4.26
N PRO A 14 -12.73 19.82 2.97
CA PRO A 14 -11.60 19.19 2.35
C PRO A 14 -10.45 20.18 2.16
N LYS A 15 -9.25 19.79 2.58
CA LYS A 15 -8.01 20.55 2.32
C LYS A 15 -7.23 19.99 1.13
N ALA A 16 -7.26 18.66 0.97
CA ALA A 16 -6.57 17.96 -0.10
C ALA A 16 -7.48 17.80 -1.34
N LYS A 17 -6.92 18.02 -2.51
CA LYS A 17 -7.60 17.83 -3.80
C LYS A 17 -7.23 16.53 -4.49
N ARG A 18 -6.10 15.92 -4.10
CA ARG A 18 -5.55 14.70 -4.68
C ARG A 18 -4.90 13.88 -3.59
N ILE A 19 -4.92 12.56 -3.77
CA ILE A 19 -4.26 11.60 -2.89
C ILE A 19 -3.29 10.81 -3.74
N THR A 20 -2.02 10.79 -3.34
CA THR A 20 -1.02 9.88 -3.89
C THR A 20 -0.68 8.87 -2.81
N TYR A 21 -0.92 7.60 -3.11
CA TYR A 21 -0.64 6.49 -2.20
C TYR A 21 0.60 5.74 -2.68
N LEU A 22 1.70 5.88 -1.96
CA LEU A 22 2.97 5.22 -2.25
C LEU A 22 3.07 3.94 -1.41
N PHE A 23 2.72 2.82 -2.01
CA PHE A 23 2.76 1.53 -1.34
C PHE A 23 4.04 0.77 -1.69
N GLN A 24 4.75 0.35 -0.66
CA GLN A 24 5.91 -0.51 -0.78
C GLN A 24 5.55 -1.91 -0.28
N SER A 25 5.44 -2.88 -1.20
CA SER A 25 5.18 -4.27 -0.85
C SER A 25 6.43 -4.95 -0.28
N GLY A 26 6.27 -6.15 0.27
CA GLY A 26 7.37 -6.95 0.76
C GLY A 26 7.73 -6.75 2.23
N GLY A 27 7.02 -5.86 2.93
CA GLY A 27 7.19 -5.65 4.37
C GLY A 27 8.55 -5.08 4.75
N PRO A 28 8.88 -3.83 4.34
CA PRO A 28 10.09 -3.16 4.78
C PRO A 28 10.18 -3.17 6.31
N SER A 29 11.38 -3.46 6.85
CA SER A 29 11.58 -3.57 8.29
C SER A 29 11.49 -2.19 8.95
N GLN A 30 10.44 -1.91 9.70
CA GLN A 30 10.27 -0.63 10.40
C GLN A 30 11.38 -0.37 11.43
N ILE A 31 11.88 -1.42 12.08
CA ILE A 31 12.98 -1.30 13.06
C ILE A 31 14.33 -0.99 12.43
N GLU A 32 14.46 -1.14 11.12
CA GLU A 32 15.64 -0.76 10.34
C GLU A 32 15.49 0.63 9.69
N LEU A 33 14.28 1.22 9.67
CA LEU A 33 13.98 2.44 8.93
C LEU A 33 13.57 3.62 9.84
N PHE A 34 12.57 3.45 10.69
CA PHE A 34 11.92 4.54 11.41
C PHE A 34 11.73 4.29 12.91
N ASP A 35 11.71 3.04 13.34
CA ASP A 35 11.37 2.66 14.70
C ASP A 35 12.63 2.26 15.47
N TYR A 36 13.39 3.27 15.94
CA TYR A 36 14.65 3.07 16.67
C TYR A 36 14.43 2.35 17.98
N LYS A 37 15.09 1.21 18.16
CA LYS A 37 14.99 0.33 19.34
C LYS A 37 16.37 0.11 19.98
N PRO A 38 16.88 1.06 20.78
CA PRO A 38 18.21 0.94 21.39
C PRO A 38 18.36 -0.28 22.31
N GLU A 39 17.27 -0.74 22.95
CA GLU A 39 17.33 -1.94 23.80
C GLU A 39 17.58 -3.20 22.99
N LEU A 40 17.11 -3.31 21.74
CA LEU A 40 17.44 -4.43 20.88
C LEU A 40 18.93 -4.48 20.54
N MET A 41 19.59 -3.32 20.43
CA MET A 41 21.05 -3.25 20.22
C MET A 41 21.81 -3.77 21.44
N LYS A 42 21.41 -3.37 22.64
CA LYS A 42 22.05 -3.79 23.90
C LYS A 42 21.87 -5.30 24.14
N ARG A 43 20.75 -5.84 23.75
CA ARG A 43 20.36 -7.23 24.01
C ARG A 43 20.51 -8.12 22.77
N HIS A 44 21.30 -7.69 21.79
CA HIS A 44 21.57 -8.45 20.57
C HIS A 44 22.12 -9.83 20.89
N GLY A 45 21.50 -10.89 20.37
CA GLY A 45 21.87 -12.28 20.58
C GLY A 45 21.28 -12.94 21.85
N GLU A 46 20.65 -12.17 22.75
CA GLU A 46 19.92 -12.76 23.87
C GLU A 46 18.61 -13.40 23.39
N GLU A 47 18.17 -14.44 24.07
CA GLU A 47 16.87 -15.06 23.79
C GLU A 47 15.74 -14.08 24.13
N ILE A 48 14.68 -14.05 23.30
CA ILE A 48 13.53 -13.20 23.56
C ILE A 48 12.86 -13.58 24.89
N PRO A 49 12.63 -12.65 25.84
CA PRO A 49 11.96 -12.96 27.09
C PRO A 49 10.53 -13.45 26.88
N ASP A 50 10.09 -14.41 27.68
CA ASP A 50 8.71 -14.92 27.64
C ASP A 50 7.68 -13.82 27.85
N SER A 51 7.99 -12.79 28.65
CA SER A 51 7.13 -11.63 28.88
C SER A 51 6.88 -10.79 27.61
N VAL A 52 7.80 -10.84 26.64
CA VAL A 52 7.68 -10.15 25.34
C VAL A 52 7.10 -11.10 24.29
N ARG A 53 7.59 -12.33 24.25
CA ARG A 53 7.10 -13.36 23.33
C ARG A 53 5.63 -13.68 23.55
N GLY A 54 5.24 -13.89 24.83
CA GLY A 54 3.87 -14.25 25.19
C GLY A 54 3.32 -15.42 24.37
N ASN A 55 2.04 -15.33 24.01
CA ASN A 55 1.35 -16.31 23.17
C ASN A 55 1.33 -15.92 21.68
N GLN A 56 2.35 -15.21 21.20
CA GLN A 56 2.40 -14.80 19.79
C GLN A 56 2.41 -16.03 18.88
N ARG A 57 1.57 -15.97 17.84
CA ARG A 57 1.52 -17.00 16.82
C ARG A 57 2.83 -17.01 16.02
N ILE A 58 3.47 -18.18 15.96
CA ILE A 58 4.67 -18.40 15.17
C ILE A 58 4.27 -18.80 13.75
N THR A 59 4.95 -18.27 12.74
CA THR A 59 4.74 -18.68 11.35
C THR A 59 5.23 -20.11 11.12
N GLY A 60 4.66 -20.78 10.11
CA GLY A 60 5.10 -22.14 9.76
C GLY A 60 6.60 -22.24 9.44
N MET A 61 7.19 -21.17 8.88
CA MET A 61 8.64 -21.12 8.61
C MET A 61 9.51 -21.13 9.88
N LEU A 62 8.98 -20.64 10.99
CA LEU A 62 9.69 -20.56 12.28
C LEU A 62 9.32 -21.71 13.22
N ALA A 63 8.36 -22.57 12.84
CA ALA A 63 7.82 -23.63 13.73
C ALA A 63 8.89 -24.66 14.16
N ALA A 64 9.95 -24.84 13.35
CA ALA A 64 11.05 -25.73 13.66
C ALA A 64 12.20 -25.07 14.46
N GLN A 65 12.11 -23.76 14.73
CA GLN A 65 13.14 -23.08 15.52
C GLN A 65 12.94 -23.33 17.00
N SER A 66 14.04 -23.65 17.67
CA SER A 66 14.10 -23.86 19.12
C SER A 66 14.56 -22.61 19.89
N SER A 67 15.06 -21.59 19.18
CA SER A 67 15.63 -20.37 19.75
C SER A 67 15.20 -19.16 18.94
N PHE A 68 14.93 -18.04 19.64
CA PHE A 68 14.47 -16.79 19.05
C PHE A 68 15.31 -15.62 19.56
N PRO A 69 16.57 -15.49 19.10
CA PRO A 69 17.46 -14.45 19.56
C PRO A 69 16.99 -13.06 19.10
N LEU A 70 17.15 -12.08 19.98
CA LEU A 70 16.93 -10.67 19.67
C LEU A 70 17.98 -10.16 18.68
N VAL A 71 17.55 -9.38 17.71
CA VAL A 71 18.43 -8.80 16.70
C VAL A 71 18.30 -7.28 16.71
N GLY A 72 19.37 -6.59 17.05
CA GLY A 72 19.44 -5.13 16.94
C GLY A 72 19.75 -4.68 15.51
N SER A 73 19.35 -3.48 15.18
CA SER A 73 19.64 -2.87 13.88
C SER A 73 21.15 -2.72 13.64
N LYS A 74 21.59 -2.95 12.40
CA LYS A 74 22.96 -2.67 11.97
C LYS A 74 23.15 -1.23 11.44
N PHE A 75 22.06 -0.48 11.34
CA PHE A 75 22.04 0.84 10.74
C PHE A 75 22.05 1.91 11.81
N GLU A 76 22.65 3.03 11.47
CA GLU A 76 22.70 4.22 12.33
C GLU A 76 21.42 5.02 12.21
N PHE A 77 20.96 5.58 13.31
CA PHE A 77 19.77 6.41 13.37
C PHE A 77 20.13 7.83 13.79
N THR A 78 19.49 8.80 13.15
CA THR A 78 19.57 10.21 13.52
C THR A 78 18.18 10.67 13.97
N GLN A 79 18.14 11.36 15.10
CA GLN A 79 16.91 11.98 15.58
C GLN A 79 16.72 13.36 14.95
N ASN A 80 15.54 13.60 14.39
CA ASN A 80 15.16 14.94 13.96
C ASN A 80 14.82 15.79 15.20
N ALA A 81 15.51 16.90 15.37
CA ALA A 81 15.39 17.74 16.59
C ALA A 81 14.01 18.39 16.76
N LYS A 82 13.27 18.64 15.67
CA LYS A 82 11.96 19.31 15.74
C LYS A 82 10.81 18.31 15.93
N THR A 83 10.85 17.18 15.24
CA THR A 83 9.76 16.19 15.32
C THR A 83 9.99 15.13 16.39
N GLY A 84 11.24 14.94 16.83
CA GLY A 84 11.64 13.88 17.73
C GLY A 84 11.70 12.49 17.06
N GLY A 85 11.31 12.37 15.78
CA GLY A 85 11.31 11.14 15.02
C GLY A 85 12.72 10.65 14.69
N TYR A 86 12.90 9.35 14.61
CA TYR A 86 14.17 8.74 14.25
C TYR A 86 14.12 8.24 12.81
N PHE A 87 15.22 8.43 12.08
CA PHE A 87 15.40 7.99 10.70
C PHE A 87 16.74 7.31 10.55
N SER A 88 16.74 6.13 9.93
CA SER A 88 18.01 5.45 9.69
C SER A 88 18.73 6.02 8.46
N ASN A 89 20.02 5.73 8.36
CA ASN A 89 20.84 6.11 7.20
C ASN A 89 20.42 5.40 5.89
N LEU A 90 19.48 4.44 5.94
CA LEU A 90 18.86 3.83 4.76
C LEU A 90 17.84 4.73 4.07
N VAL A 91 17.30 5.71 4.79
CA VAL A 91 16.22 6.60 4.30
C VAL A 91 16.62 8.09 4.39
N PRO A 92 17.79 8.48 3.85
CA PRO A 92 18.33 9.83 4.03
C PRO A 92 17.46 10.91 3.39
N TYR A 93 16.79 10.62 2.29
CA TYR A 93 15.90 11.57 1.62
C TYR A 93 14.58 11.75 2.38
N THR A 94 14.05 10.68 2.97
CA THR A 94 12.87 10.77 3.84
C THR A 94 13.16 11.57 5.10
N ALA A 95 14.38 11.43 5.65
CA ALA A 95 14.82 12.22 6.79
C ALA A 95 14.84 13.73 6.51
N GLN A 96 15.09 14.15 5.26
CA GLN A 96 15.10 15.57 4.87
C GLN A 96 13.71 16.22 4.91
N ILE A 97 12.65 15.43 4.74
CA ILE A 97 11.25 15.89 4.79
C ILE A 97 10.58 15.52 6.11
N ALA A 98 11.35 15.22 7.15
CA ALA A 98 10.82 14.75 8.44
C ALA A 98 9.80 15.71 9.07
N GLU A 99 9.91 17.02 8.81
CA GLU A 99 9.00 18.04 9.33
C GLU A 99 7.67 18.12 8.55
N ASP A 100 7.64 17.60 7.33
CA ASP A 100 6.47 17.62 6.45
C ASP A 100 5.64 16.32 6.51
N ILE A 101 6.12 15.31 7.23
CA ILE A 101 5.48 13.99 7.33
C ILE A 101 5.12 13.64 8.76
N CYS A 102 4.11 12.79 8.92
CA CYS A 102 3.76 12.16 10.19
C CYS A 102 4.13 10.68 10.15
N VAL A 103 5.05 10.25 11.01
CA VAL A 103 5.43 8.84 11.15
C VAL A 103 4.56 8.19 12.22
N VAL A 104 3.80 7.14 11.86
CA VAL A 104 2.91 6.43 12.77
C VAL A 104 3.51 5.08 13.13
N ASN A 105 4.26 5.03 14.24
CA ASN A 105 4.96 3.82 14.71
C ASN A 105 4.04 2.80 15.41
N SER A 106 2.82 3.20 15.75
CA SER A 106 1.86 2.36 16.49
C SER A 106 0.92 1.55 15.59
N MET A 107 1.20 1.46 14.30
CA MET A 107 0.41 0.64 13.38
C MET A 107 0.54 -0.84 13.74
N TYR A 108 -0.58 -1.54 13.69
CA TYR A 108 -0.70 -2.94 14.08
C TYR A 108 -1.48 -3.75 13.05
N THR A 109 -1.11 -5.01 12.88
CA THR A 109 -1.85 -5.97 12.05
C THR A 109 -1.74 -7.38 12.62
N GLU A 110 -2.79 -8.18 12.46
CA GLU A 110 -2.82 -9.61 12.75
C GLU A 110 -2.40 -10.47 11.53
N ALA A 111 -2.20 -9.84 10.38
CA ALA A 111 -1.82 -10.55 9.17
C ALA A 111 -0.34 -10.95 9.23
N ILE A 112 -0.06 -12.25 9.22
CA ILE A 112 1.30 -12.80 9.35
C ILE A 112 1.98 -12.90 7.99
N ASN A 113 1.23 -13.29 6.94
CA ASN A 113 1.78 -13.51 5.61
C ASN A 113 1.62 -12.27 4.73
N HIS A 114 2.55 -12.09 3.77
CA HIS A 114 2.59 -10.92 2.90
C HIS A 114 1.28 -10.68 2.13
N GLU A 115 0.75 -11.68 1.45
CA GLU A 115 -0.44 -11.51 0.62
C GLU A 115 -1.69 -11.09 1.42
N PRO A 116 -2.10 -11.79 2.50
CA PRO A 116 -3.19 -11.33 3.35
C PRO A 116 -2.93 -9.96 3.99
N ALA A 117 -1.68 -9.64 4.34
CA ALA A 117 -1.32 -8.35 4.90
C ALA A 117 -1.47 -7.22 3.88
N VAL A 118 -1.06 -7.43 2.63
CA VAL A 118 -1.25 -6.47 1.53
C VAL A 118 -2.74 -6.24 1.30
N ILE A 119 -3.52 -7.30 1.19
CA ILE A 119 -4.98 -7.19 0.99
C ILE A 119 -5.62 -6.46 2.17
N PHE A 120 -5.23 -6.79 3.40
CA PHE A 120 -5.74 -6.12 4.59
C PHE A 120 -5.44 -4.62 4.59
N LEU A 121 -4.21 -4.22 4.27
CA LEU A 121 -3.83 -2.81 4.21
C LEU A 121 -4.60 -2.05 3.11
N GLN A 122 -4.87 -2.69 1.98
CA GLN A 122 -5.58 -2.07 0.85
C GLN A 122 -7.10 -2.00 1.04
N THR A 123 -7.69 -2.98 1.73
CA THR A 123 -9.15 -3.18 1.74
C THR A 123 -9.78 -3.21 3.13
N GLY A 124 -8.97 -3.27 4.21
CA GLY A 124 -9.45 -3.46 5.58
C GLY A 124 -9.89 -4.90 5.88
N SER A 125 -9.56 -5.89 5.03
CA SER A 125 -9.86 -7.30 5.24
C SER A 125 -8.75 -8.19 4.71
N GLN A 126 -8.40 -9.25 5.42
CA GLN A 126 -7.46 -10.27 4.91
C GLN A 126 -8.06 -11.11 3.78
N GLN A 127 -9.38 -11.10 3.65
CA GLN A 127 -10.09 -11.82 2.58
C GLN A 127 -10.32 -10.90 1.39
N VAL A 128 -10.12 -11.44 0.21
CA VAL A 128 -10.38 -10.76 -1.06
C VAL A 128 -11.87 -10.47 -1.29
N GLY A 129 -12.19 -9.57 -2.22
CA GLY A 129 -13.56 -9.24 -2.61
C GLY A 129 -14.10 -7.96 -1.99
N ARG A 130 -13.33 -7.29 -1.10
CA ARG A 130 -13.68 -5.94 -0.62
C ARG A 130 -13.07 -4.85 -1.49
N PRO A 131 -13.74 -3.70 -1.62
CA PRO A 131 -13.17 -2.57 -2.35
C PRO A 131 -11.90 -2.05 -1.68
N CYS A 132 -10.92 -1.70 -2.49
CA CYS A 132 -9.70 -1.05 -2.00
C CYS A 132 -9.96 0.43 -1.66
N ILE A 133 -9.01 1.05 -0.96
CA ILE A 133 -9.10 2.45 -0.53
C ILE A 133 -9.36 3.40 -1.70
N GLY A 134 -8.73 3.21 -2.86
CA GLY A 134 -8.95 4.06 -4.05
C GLY A 134 -10.36 3.92 -4.62
N SER A 135 -10.92 2.70 -4.60
CA SER A 135 -12.32 2.46 -5.01
C SER A 135 -13.31 3.12 -4.07
N TRP A 136 -13.09 3.07 -2.76
CA TRP A 136 -13.90 3.79 -1.79
C TRP A 136 -13.84 5.31 -1.97
N MET A 137 -12.65 5.86 -2.25
CA MET A 137 -12.49 7.29 -2.53
C MET A 137 -13.25 7.69 -3.80
N SER A 138 -13.13 6.90 -4.87
CA SER A 138 -13.86 7.11 -6.11
C SER A 138 -15.38 7.05 -5.90
N TYR A 139 -15.85 6.06 -5.16
CA TYR A 139 -17.27 5.89 -4.85
C TYR A 139 -17.82 7.03 -3.98
N GLY A 140 -17.11 7.37 -2.90
CA GLY A 140 -17.57 8.38 -1.94
C GLY A 140 -17.49 9.79 -2.48
N LEU A 141 -16.36 10.17 -3.05
CA LEU A 141 -16.03 11.55 -3.42
C LEU A 141 -16.25 11.83 -4.91
N GLY A 142 -16.24 10.80 -5.75
CA GLY A 142 -16.29 10.96 -7.20
C GLY A 142 -14.97 11.48 -7.78
N SER A 143 -15.07 12.12 -8.96
CA SER A 143 -13.93 12.73 -9.65
C SER A 143 -14.29 14.09 -10.23
N PRO A 144 -13.42 15.09 -10.11
CA PRO A 144 -13.59 16.37 -10.78
C PRO A 144 -13.35 16.28 -12.30
N ASN A 145 -12.81 15.14 -12.78
CA ASN A 145 -12.46 14.92 -14.18
C ASN A 145 -13.43 13.91 -14.82
N GLN A 146 -13.85 14.18 -16.07
CA GLN A 146 -14.73 13.29 -16.85
C GLN A 146 -13.98 12.43 -17.86
N ASN A 147 -12.74 12.80 -18.20
CA ASN A 147 -11.99 12.20 -19.30
C ASN A 147 -10.85 11.28 -18.83
N LEU A 148 -10.62 11.21 -17.53
CA LEU A 148 -9.60 10.34 -16.94
C LEU A 148 -10.22 9.52 -15.81
N PRO A 149 -9.70 8.31 -15.56
CA PRO A 149 -10.11 7.52 -14.41
C PRO A 149 -9.89 8.29 -13.10
N SER A 150 -10.83 8.17 -12.17
CA SER A 150 -10.72 8.76 -10.84
C SER A 150 -9.64 8.10 -9.99
N PHE A 151 -9.34 6.83 -10.28
CA PHE A 151 -8.37 6.02 -9.58
C PHE A 151 -7.37 5.40 -10.58
N ILE A 152 -6.13 5.85 -10.54
CA ILE A 152 -5.05 5.41 -11.42
C ILE A 152 -4.03 4.61 -10.59
N VAL A 153 -3.56 3.50 -11.13
CA VAL A 153 -2.56 2.63 -10.53
C VAL A 153 -1.31 2.63 -11.39
N LEU A 154 -0.17 2.92 -10.77
CA LEU A 154 1.16 2.83 -11.38
C LEU A 154 1.94 1.73 -10.68
N LEU A 155 2.46 0.76 -11.43
CA LEU A 155 3.29 -0.30 -10.90
C LEU A 155 4.74 -0.05 -11.27
N SER A 156 5.60 0.06 -10.25
CA SER A 156 7.04 0.03 -10.41
C SER A 156 7.55 -1.38 -10.10
N ARG A 157 8.18 -2.03 -11.07
CA ARG A 157 8.75 -3.36 -10.90
C ARG A 157 10.27 -3.27 -10.84
N GLY A 158 10.84 -3.84 -9.79
CA GLY A 158 12.29 -4.03 -9.68
C GLY A 158 12.78 -5.25 -10.46
N LYS A 159 14.11 -5.42 -10.55
CA LYS A 159 14.72 -6.60 -11.19
C LYS A 159 14.47 -7.92 -10.45
N ALA A 160 14.24 -7.86 -9.14
CA ALA A 160 13.93 -9.00 -8.29
C ALA A 160 12.47 -8.90 -7.82
N ASP A 161 11.54 -9.20 -8.70
CA ASP A 161 10.10 -9.12 -8.42
C ASP A 161 9.67 -10.37 -7.65
N THR A 162 9.77 -10.32 -6.34
CA THR A 162 9.45 -11.45 -5.46
C THR A 162 8.07 -11.35 -4.81
N GLN A 163 7.37 -10.21 -4.95
CA GLN A 163 6.07 -9.96 -4.34
C GLN A 163 5.03 -9.63 -5.42
N ASN A 164 4.09 -10.52 -5.61
CA ASN A 164 3.02 -10.34 -6.57
C ASN A 164 1.98 -9.32 -6.06
N LEU A 165 2.06 -8.09 -6.55
CA LEU A 165 0.92 -7.18 -6.53
C LEU A 165 -0.03 -7.61 -7.65
N ASN A 166 -1.24 -7.96 -7.29
CA ASN A 166 -2.26 -8.41 -8.22
C ASN A 166 -3.45 -7.44 -8.26
N MET A 167 -4.36 -7.62 -9.22
CA MET A 167 -5.51 -6.75 -9.41
C MET A 167 -6.43 -6.64 -8.19
N GLN A 168 -6.37 -7.58 -7.26
CA GLN A 168 -7.14 -7.55 -6.01
C GLN A 168 -6.71 -6.38 -5.11
N SER A 169 -5.45 -5.91 -5.24
CA SER A 169 -4.94 -4.78 -4.45
C SER A 169 -5.54 -3.43 -4.85
N TRP A 170 -6.14 -3.32 -6.05
CA TRP A 170 -6.82 -2.10 -6.53
C TRP A 170 -8.19 -2.38 -7.13
N GLY A 171 -8.79 -3.50 -6.74
CA GLY A 171 -10.09 -3.93 -7.20
C GLY A 171 -11.25 -3.13 -6.57
N ASN A 172 -12.35 -3.05 -7.32
CA ASN A 172 -13.58 -2.43 -6.86
C ASN A 172 -14.38 -3.29 -5.85
N GLY A 173 -13.99 -4.57 -5.66
CA GLY A 173 -14.73 -5.49 -4.80
C GLY A 173 -16.21 -5.59 -5.22
N PHE A 174 -17.11 -5.32 -4.29
CA PHE A 174 -18.56 -5.32 -4.53
C PHE A 174 -19.10 -3.97 -5.04
N LEU A 175 -18.26 -2.94 -5.21
CA LEU A 175 -18.67 -1.69 -5.83
C LEU A 175 -18.76 -1.82 -7.34
N PRO A 176 -19.53 -0.95 -8.04
CA PRO A 176 -19.56 -0.94 -9.50
C PRO A 176 -18.17 -0.82 -10.13
N SER A 177 -17.96 -1.49 -11.25
CA SER A 177 -16.65 -1.66 -11.90
C SER A 177 -15.98 -0.34 -12.31
N HIS A 178 -16.74 0.73 -12.53
CA HIS A 178 -16.17 2.03 -12.85
C HIS A 178 -15.41 2.71 -11.70
N HIS A 179 -15.45 2.12 -10.49
CA HIS A 179 -14.63 2.54 -9.34
C HIS A 179 -13.33 1.73 -9.21
N GLN A 180 -13.10 0.76 -10.10
CA GLN A 180 -11.85 -0.01 -10.09
C GLN A 180 -10.65 0.84 -10.49
N GLY A 181 -9.49 0.56 -9.90
CA GLY A 181 -8.24 1.18 -10.29
C GLY A 181 -7.83 0.81 -11.72
N VAL A 182 -7.51 1.80 -12.52
CA VAL A 182 -7.02 1.62 -13.89
C VAL A 182 -5.51 1.63 -13.89
N GLN A 183 -4.92 0.49 -14.24
CA GLN A 183 -3.47 0.37 -14.30
C GLN A 183 -2.93 1.06 -15.54
N PHE A 184 -2.05 2.05 -15.32
CA PHE A 184 -1.24 2.65 -16.38
C PHE A 184 0.13 1.97 -16.42
N ARG A 185 0.69 1.87 -17.61
CA ARG A 185 2.01 1.29 -17.86
C ARG A 185 2.83 2.19 -18.78
N SER A 186 4.13 2.01 -18.75
CA SER A 186 5.04 2.69 -19.68
C SER A 186 4.85 2.15 -21.10
N GLY A 187 4.94 3.01 -22.11
CA GLY A 187 4.91 2.64 -23.52
C GLY A 187 3.86 3.40 -24.33
N ALA A 188 3.71 3.03 -25.59
CA ALA A 188 2.81 3.67 -26.54
C ALA A 188 1.33 3.47 -26.15
N ASP A 189 1.00 2.34 -25.52
CA ASP A 189 -0.33 2.02 -25.02
C ASP A 189 -0.35 2.06 -23.50
N PRO A 190 -0.54 3.22 -22.87
CA PRO A 190 -0.50 3.35 -21.42
C PRO A 190 -1.64 2.60 -20.70
N VAL A 191 -2.75 2.38 -21.38
CA VAL A 191 -3.88 1.59 -20.88
C VAL A 191 -4.17 0.48 -21.89
N LEU A 192 -4.32 -0.76 -21.39
CA LEU A 192 -4.63 -1.92 -22.22
C LEU A 192 -6.01 -1.78 -22.86
N TYR A 193 -6.12 -2.27 -24.09
CA TYR A 193 -7.38 -2.40 -24.82
C TYR A 193 -8.14 -1.09 -25.12
N LEU A 194 -7.45 0.06 -25.10
CA LEU A 194 -8.05 1.33 -25.56
C LEU A 194 -8.15 1.40 -27.08
N SER A 195 -7.10 0.99 -27.77
CA SER A 195 -7.07 0.89 -29.22
C SER A 195 -7.83 -0.35 -29.69
N ASN A 196 -8.46 -0.24 -30.86
CA ASN A 196 -9.03 -1.40 -31.49
C ASN A 196 -7.92 -2.29 -32.07
N PRO A 197 -8.08 -3.61 -32.06
CA PRO A 197 -7.21 -4.52 -32.82
C PRO A 197 -7.22 -4.19 -34.31
N ASP A 198 -6.15 -4.55 -35.02
CA ASP A 198 -6.08 -4.38 -36.44
C ASP A 198 -7.26 -5.06 -37.15
N GLY A 199 -7.90 -4.35 -38.07
CA GLY A 199 -9.06 -4.84 -38.81
C GLY A 199 -10.42 -4.65 -38.11
N ILE A 200 -10.44 -4.17 -36.85
CA ILE A 200 -11.67 -3.86 -36.14
C ILE A 200 -11.87 -2.35 -36.05
N ASP A 201 -12.86 -1.84 -36.76
CA ASP A 201 -13.24 -0.43 -36.63
C ASP A 201 -14.13 -0.17 -35.39
N ARG A 202 -14.32 1.11 -35.10
CA ARG A 202 -15.12 1.55 -33.93
C ARG A 202 -16.57 1.07 -34.00
N ALA A 203 -17.15 1.01 -35.21
CA ALA A 203 -18.54 0.62 -35.39
C ALA A 203 -18.72 -0.91 -35.20
N SER A 204 -17.77 -1.71 -35.67
CA SER A 204 -17.74 -3.15 -35.43
C SER A 204 -17.60 -3.49 -33.96
N ARG A 205 -16.64 -2.83 -33.27
CA ARG A 205 -16.46 -3.01 -31.82
C ARG A 205 -17.72 -2.61 -31.03
N ARG A 206 -18.40 -1.55 -31.45
CA ARG A 206 -19.63 -1.12 -30.79
C ARG A 206 -20.73 -2.18 -30.92
N ARG A 207 -20.91 -2.74 -32.12
CA ARG A 207 -21.88 -3.83 -32.35
C ARG A 207 -21.61 -5.05 -31.47
N GLU A 208 -20.34 -5.42 -31.27
CA GLU A 208 -19.98 -6.53 -30.37
C GLU A 208 -20.31 -6.29 -28.91
N LEU A 209 -20.28 -5.03 -28.48
CA LEU A 209 -20.57 -4.66 -27.08
C LEU A 209 -22.08 -4.48 -26.81
N ASP A 210 -22.88 -4.27 -27.84
CA ASP A 210 -24.32 -4.07 -27.75
C ASP A 210 -25.11 -5.41 -27.84
N TYR A 211 -24.42 -6.58 -27.99
CA TYR A 211 -24.94 -7.93 -27.88
C TYR A 211 -24.75 -8.49 -26.48
#